data_0eea25ff75e178211ad2835aa5fba64a
#
_entry.id   0eea25ff75e178211ad2835aa5fba64a
#
_cell.length_a   1.000
_cell.length_b   1.000
_cell.length_c   1.000
_cell.angle_alpha   90.00
_cell.angle_beta   90.00
_cell.angle_gamma   90.00
#
_symmetry.space_group_name_H-M   'P 1'
#
loop_
_entity.id
_entity.type
_entity.pdbx_description
1 polymer ?
#
loop_
_entity_poly.entity_id
_entity_poly.type
_entity_poly.pdbx_seq_one_letter_code
_entity_poly.pdbx_strand_id
1 'polypeptide(L)'
;MRSLSRPLGNIAPKLRTISPITKRNLSTDKDVVLDYFKDPLVFRTFTFRLGAEIAFVQDYVQENINRLTIPTIVLHGDNDKVCPIDGNKEISKLENVKFVTVNNSMHEILNQDTRMFVLSEIHEWLRDNNLI
;
A
#
# COMPACT_ATOMS: atom_id res chain seq x y z
N MET A 1 -14.67 -5.76 3.82
CA MET A 1 -13.81 -6.66 4.62
C MET A 1 -13.54 -6.15 6.04
N ARG A 2 -13.34 -4.85 6.29
CA ARG A 2 -13.06 -4.29 7.64
C ARG A 2 -14.04 -4.71 8.74
N SER A 3 -15.34 -4.78 8.48
CA SER A 3 -16.37 -5.05 9.51
C SER A 3 -16.38 -6.48 10.04
N LEU A 4 -15.96 -7.46 9.25
CA LEU A 4 -15.98 -8.87 9.64
C LEU A 4 -14.63 -9.35 10.21
N SER A 5 -13.50 -8.72 9.83
CA SER A 5 -12.17 -9.15 10.30
C SER A 5 -11.98 -8.95 11.80
N ARG A 6 -12.54 -7.88 12.38
CA ARG A 6 -12.37 -7.56 13.81
C ARG A 6 -12.98 -8.63 14.74
N PRO A 7 -14.29 -8.96 14.66
CA PRO A 7 -14.85 -9.98 15.51
C PRO A 7 -14.25 -11.37 15.24
N LEU A 8 -14.01 -11.74 13.97
CA LEU A 8 -13.42 -13.03 13.62
C LEU A 8 -11.95 -13.13 14.04
N GLY A 9 -11.20 -12.02 14.07
CA GLY A 9 -9.83 -11.99 14.57
C GLY A 9 -9.71 -12.36 16.05
N ASN A 10 -10.75 -12.13 16.84
CA ASN A 10 -10.80 -12.50 18.26
C ASN A 10 -11.38 -13.91 18.48
N ILE A 11 -12.41 -14.28 17.73
CA ILE A 11 -13.14 -15.55 17.92
C ILE A 11 -12.39 -16.71 17.25
N ALA A 12 -11.82 -16.49 16.05
CA ALA A 12 -11.16 -17.51 15.25
C ALA A 12 -9.79 -16.98 14.69
N PRO A 13 -8.83 -16.60 15.56
CA PRO A 13 -7.61 -15.87 15.17
C PRO A 13 -6.74 -16.64 14.16
N LYS A 14 -6.73 -17.96 14.21
CA LYS A 14 -5.91 -18.83 13.35
C LYS A 14 -6.60 -19.20 12.03
N LEU A 15 -7.90 -18.96 11.90
CA LEU A 15 -8.62 -19.22 10.66
C LEU A 15 -8.06 -18.34 9.54
N ARG A 16 -7.86 -18.92 8.36
CA ARG A 16 -7.24 -18.25 7.21
C ARG A 16 -8.28 -17.88 6.15
N THR A 17 -8.01 -16.77 5.48
CA THR A 17 -8.76 -16.33 4.30
C THR A 17 -7.81 -16.05 3.14
N ILE A 18 -8.35 -15.92 1.92
CA ILE A 18 -7.57 -15.67 0.71
C ILE A 18 -7.11 -14.20 0.70
N SER A 19 -5.87 -13.96 0.26
CA SER A 19 -5.33 -12.63 0.03
C SER A 19 -6.13 -11.87 -1.03
N PRO A 20 -6.38 -10.56 -0.88
CA PRO A 20 -7.00 -9.73 -1.90
C PRO A 20 -6.11 -9.47 -3.11
N ILE A 21 -4.81 -9.79 -3.03
CA ILE A 21 -3.86 -9.65 -4.14
C ILE A 21 -4.12 -10.72 -5.18
N THR A 22 -4.40 -10.29 -6.40
CA THR A 22 -4.69 -11.15 -7.56
C THR A 22 -3.78 -10.78 -8.73
N LYS A 23 -3.71 -11.64 -9.74
CA LYS A 23 -2.97 -11.37 -10.99
C LYS A 23 -3.46 -10.12 -11.74
N ARG A 24 -4.65 -9.60 -11.41
CA ARG A 24 -5.28 -8.48 -12.12
C ARG A 24 -5.10 -7.13 -11.43
N ASN A 25 -4.57 -7.12 -10.20
CA ASN A 25 -4.47 -5.89 -9.41
C ASN A 25 -3.09 -5.65 -8.81
N LEU A 26 -2.09 -6.47 -9.16
CA LEU A 26 -0.73 -6.39 -8.65
C LEU A 26 0.12 -5.40 -9.46
N SER A 27 0.31 -5.67 -10.73
CA SER A 27 1.15 -4.91 -11.66
C SER A 27 0.61 -4.98 -13.08
N THR A 28 0.96 -3.99 -13.91
CA THR A 28 0.74 -4.01 -15.37
C THR A 28 1.72 -4.94 -16.07
N ASP A 29 2.89 -5.20 -15.47
CA ASP A 29 3.92 -6.10 -15.99
C ASP A 29 3.56 -7.57 -15.69
N LYS A 30 3.40 -8.34 -16.77
CA LYS A 30 3.01 -9.76 -16.67
C LYS A 30 4.10 -10.65 -16.09
N ASP A 31 5.36 -10.32 -16.32
CA ASP A 31 6.48 -11.12 -15.82
C ASP A 31 6.62 -10.91 -14.30
N VAL A 32 6.51 -9.69 -13.82
CA VAL A 32 6.41 -9.36 -12.39
C VAL A 32 5.27 -10.12 -11.72
N VAL A 33 4.09 -10.14 -12.36
CA VAL A 33 2.93 -10.88 -11.85
C VAL A 33 3.21 -12.38 -11.80
N LEU A 34 3.84 -12.96 -12.82
CA LEU A 34 4.17 -14.37 -12.85
C LEU A 34 5.18 -14.76 -11.77
N ASP A 35 6.23 -13.95 -11.60
CA ASP A 35 7.27 -14.19 -10.60
C ASP A 35 6.72 -14.07 -9.18
N TYR A 36 5.92 -13.05 -8.89
CA TYR A 36 5.24 -12.92 -7.60
C TYR A 36 4.43 -14.17 -7.23
N PHE A 37 3.65 -14.71 -8.18
CA PHE A 37 2.81 -15.89 -7.90
C PHE A 37 3.57 -17.23 -7.93
N LYS A 38 4.83 -17.26 -8.40
CA LYS A 38 5.73 -18.43 -8.31
C LYS A 38 6.62 -18.40 -7.06
N ASP A 39 6.81 -17.24 -6.45
CA ASP A 39 7.68 -17.07 -5.29
C ASP A 39 7.15 -17.88 -4.10
N PRO A 40 7.93 -18.82 -3.56
CA PRO A 40 7.54 -19.63 -2.40
C PRO A 40 7.40 -18.83 -1.11
N LEU A 41 7.94 -17.60 -1.05
CA LEU A 41 7.82 -16.70 0.10
C LEU A 41 6.50 -15.92 0.09
N VAL A 42 5.75 -15.94 -1.02
CA VAL A 42 4.46 -15.25 -1.13
C VAL A 42 3.33 -16.13 -0.63
N PHE A 43 2.74 -15.75 0.48
CA PHE A 43 1.58 -16.43 1.05
C PHE A 43 0.27 -15.91 0.44
N ARG A 44 -0.53 -16.80 -0.12
CA ARG A 44 -1.83 -16.50 -0.74
C ARG A 44 -2.98 -16.44 0.25
N THR A 45 -2.70 -16.65 1.51
CA THR A 45 -3.70 -16.61 2.58
C THR A 45 -3.13 -15.88 3.78
N PHE A 46 -4.01 -15.25 4.55
CA PHE A 46 -3.66 -14.64 5.81
C PHE A 46 -4.69 -14.98 6.90
N THR A 47 -4.34 -14.84 8.16
CA THR A 47 -5.22 -15.16 9.28
C THR A 47 -6.22 -14.02 9.53
N PHE A 48 -7.38 -14.35 10.09
CA PHE A 48 -8.34 -13.32 10.53
C PHE A 48 -7.71 -12.39 11.59
N ARG A 49 -6.80 -12.90 12.42
CA ARG A 49 -6.08 -12.05 13.37
C ARG A 49 -5.25 -10.99 12.66
N LEU A 50 -4.47 -11.36 11.64
CA LEU A 50 -3.69 -10.39 10.84
C LEU A 50 -4.59 -9.34 10.20
N GLY A 51 -5.73 -9.76 9.62
CA GLY A 51 -6.70 -8.83 9.04
C GLY A 51 -7.30 -7.86 10.07
N ALA A 52 -7.54 -8.32 11.29
CA ALA A 52 -8.04 -7.48 12.38
C ALA A 52 -6.97 -6.47 12.83
N GLU A 53 -5.70 -6.89 12.96
CA GLU A 53 -4.60 -5.99 13.33
C GLU A 53 -4.35 -4.93 12.26
N ILE A 54 -4.36 -5.30 10.98
CA ILE A 54 -4.25 -4.34 9.88
C ILE A 54 -5.37 -3.30 9.97
N ALA A 55 -6.63 -3.72 10.16
CA ALA A 55 -7.75 -2.80 10.28
C ALA A 55 -7.62 -1.87 11.50
N PHE A 56 -7.15 -2.39 12.62
CA PHE A 56 -6.91 -1.61 13.83
C PHE A 56 -5.83 -0.55 13.61
N VAL A 57 -4.68 -0.94 13.03
CA VAL A 57 -3.56 -0.02 12.76
C VAL A 57 -3.96 1.04 11.74
N GLN A 58 -4.74 0.69 10.72
CA GLN A 58 -5.24 1.68 9.75
C GLN A 58 -6.11 2.76 10.41
N ASP A 59 -7.02 2.39 11.34
CA ASP A 59 -7.82 3.38 12.04
C ASP A 59 -6.95 4.23 12.99
N TYR A 60 -6.04 3.60 13.72
CA TYR A 60 -5.11 4.31 14.59
C TYR A 60 -4.27 5.34 13.82
N VAL A 61 -3.75 4.97 12.64
CA VAL A 61 -2.99 5.90 11.79
C VAL A 61 -3.87 7.06 11.31
N GLN A 62 -5.10 6.79 10.88
CA GLN A 62 -6.01 7.85 10.43
C GLN A 62 -6.37 8.84 11.56
N GLU A 63 -6.59 8.35 12.77
CA GLU A 63 -6.88 9.19 13.94
C GLU A 63 -5.67 10.02 14.41
N ASN A 64 -4.45 9.58 14.08
CA ASN A 64 -3.19 10.20 14.52
C ASN A 64 -2.35 10.76 13.37
N ILE A 65 -2.92 10.92 12.18
CA ILE A 65 -2.17 11.32 10.98
C ILE A 65 -1.45 12.67 11.14
N ASN A 66 -2.03 13.59 11.90
CA ASN A 66 -1.46 14.90 12.20
C ASN A 66 -0.19 14.86 13.07
N ARG A 67 0.16 13.71 13.64
CA ARG A 67 1.42 13.51 14.38
C ARG A 67 2.61 13.25 13.44
N LEU A 68 2.37 13.08 12.15
CA LEU A 68 3.42 12.99 11.15
C LEU A 68 3.98 14.39 10.87
N THR A 69 5.13 14.70 11.45
CA THR A 69 5.77 16.02 11.38
C THR A 69 7.06 16.06 10.53
N ILE A 70 7.57 14.89 10.16
CA ILE A 70 8.78 14.79 9.32
C ILE A 70 8.44 15.01 7.84
N PRO A 71 9.37 15.58 7.04
CA PRO A 71 9.20 15.61 5.59
C PRO A 71 8.93 14.22 5.04
N THR A 72 7.91 14.09 4.22
CA THR A 72 7.45 12.79 3.74
C THR A 72 7.08 12.86 2.26
N ILE A 73 7.47 11.88 1.46
CA ILE A 73 6.91 11.66 0.14
C ILE A 73 6.02 10.42 0.15
N VAL A 74 4.85 10.53 -0.46
CA VAL A 74 3.92 9.41 -0.69
C VAL A 74 3.67 9.28 -2.17
N LEU A 75 3.97 8.11 -2.73
CA LEU A 75 3.69 7.79 -4.13
C LEU A 75 2.66 6.66 -4.18
N HIS A 76 1.60 6.83 -4.97
CA HIS A 76 0.50 5.86 -5.01
C HIS A 76 -0.07 5.72 -6.42
N GLY A 77 -0.25 4.46 -6.85
CA GLY A 77 -0.88 4.17 -8.14
C GLY A 77 -2.37 4.52 -8.15
N ASP A 78 -2.84 5.22 -9.19
CA ASP A 78 -4.24 5.61 -9.34
C ASP A 78 -5.18 4.42 -9.57
N ASN A 79 -4.66 3.31 -10.10
CA ASN A 79 -5.38 2.06 -10.35
C ASN A 79 -5.13 0.98 -9.28
N ASP A 80 -4.57 1.33 -8.12
CA ASP A 80 -4.39 0.38 -7.03
C ASP A 80 -5.74 -0.05 -6.43
N LYS A 81 -6.11 -1.32 -6.66
CA LYS A 81 -7.32 -1.96 -6.14
C LYS A 81 -7.07 -2.78 -4.88
N VAL A 82 -5.81 -2.97 -4.50
CA VAL A 82 -5.42 -3.64 -3.25
C VAL A 82 -5.54 -2.66 -2.09
N CYS A 83 -4.91 -1.48 -2.25
CA CYS A 83 -4.98 -0.36 -1.32
C CYS A 83 -5.49 0.87 -2.08
N PRO A 84 -6.81 1.12 -2.14
CA PRO A 84 -7.36 2.24 -2.90
C PRO A 84 -6.78 3.58 -2.46
N ILE A 85 -6.38 4.42 -3.43
CA ILE A 85 -5.74 5.73 -3.20
C ILE A 85 -6.57 6.66 -2.31
N ASP A 86 -7.88 6.51 -2.32
CA ASP A 86 -8.79 7.26 -1.45
C ASP A 86 -8.49 7.09 0.05
N GLY A 87 -7.85 5.99 0.44
CA GLY A 87 -7.39 5.77 1.81
C GLY A 87 -6.30 6.74 2.28
N ASN A 88 -5.64 7.41 1.34
CA ASN A 88 -4.54 8.35 1.60
C ASN A 88 -4.96 9.84 1.53
N LYS A 89 -6.25 10.14 1.45
CA LYS A 89 -6.74 11.54 1.34
C LYS A 89 -6.34 12.42 2.51
N GLU A 90 -6.29 11.87 3.72
CA GLU A 90 -5.95 12.67 4.90
C GLU A 90 -4.46 12.99 4.94
N ILE A 91 -3.58 12.04 4.61
CA ILE A 91 -2.13 12.27 4.58
C ILE A 91 -1.74 13.29 3.51
N SER A 92 -2.45 13.32 2.37
CA SER A 92 -2.17 14.28 1.28
C SER A 92 -2.48 15.74 1.63
N LYS A 93 -3.18 15.99 2.76
CA LYS A 93 -3.51 17.34 3.24
C LYS A 93 -2.43 17.95 4.15
N LEU A 94 -1.46 17.15 4.59
CA LEU A 94 -0.40 17.61 5.49
C LEU A 94 0.64 18.44 4.72
N GLU A 95 1.01 19.59 5.25
CA GLU A 95 1.94 20.55 4.60
C GLU A 95 3.34 19.96 4.38
N ASN A 96 3.76 19.04 5.25
CA ASN A 96 5.05 18.34 5.17
C ASN A 96 5.04 17.10 4.27
N VAL A 97 3.94 16.85 3.55
CA VAL A 97 3.80 15.67 2.67
C VAL A 97 3.74 16.09 1.21
N LYS A 98 4.70 15.62 0.40
CA LYS A 98 4.59 15.60 -1.05
C LYS A 98 3.81 14.35 -1.47
N PHE A 99 2.59 14.52 -1.96
CA PHE A 99 1.78 13.41 -2.45
C PHE A 99 1.82 13.34 -3.98
N VAL A 100 2.25 12.21 -4.52
CA VAL A 100 2.40 11.96 -5.97
C VAL A 100 1.48 10.83 -6.40
N THR A 101 0.54 11.13 -7.27
CA THR A 101 -0.27 10.12 -7.95
C THR A 101 0.49 9.58 -9.14
N VAL A 102 0.72 8.26 -9.16
CA VAL A 102 1.38 7.58 -10.28
C VAL A 102 0.30 7.07 -11.24
N ASN A 103 0.13 7.79 -12.35
CA ASN A 103 -0.92 7.52 -13.32
C ASN A 103 -0.74 6.14 -13.99
N ASN A 104 -1.86 5.47 -14.28
CA ASN A 104 -1.93 4.14 -14.90
C ASN A 104 -1.16 3.06 -14.12
N SER A 105 -1.00 3.24 -12.82
CA SER A 105 -0.22 2.33 -11.97
C SER A 105 -1.09 1.56 -11.00
N MET A 106 -0.76 0.30 -10.82
CA MET A 106 -1.38 -0.62 -9.87
C MET A 106 -0.63 -0.62 -8.52
N HIS A 107 -0.70 -1.71 -7.78
CA HIS A 107 -0.15 -1.82 -6.43
C HIS A 107 1.38 -1.75 -6.38
N GLU A 108 2.05 -2.42 -7.32
CA GLU A 108 3.52 -2.54 -7.37
C GLU A 108 4.15 -1.45 -8.24
N ILE A 109 4.07 -0.18 -7.81
CA ILE A 109 4.50 0.99 -8.61
C ILE A 109 5.98 0.98 -9.02
N LEU A 110 6.84 0.26 -8.28
CA LEU A 110 8.27 0.08 -8.60
C LEU A 110 8.53 -1.10 -9.55
N ASN A 111 7.54 -1.95 -9.76
CA ASN A 111 7.64 -3.16 -10.55
C ASN A 111 6.68 -3.14 -11.76
N GLN A 112 6.69 -2.02 -12.49
CA GLN A 112 5.92 -1.82 -13.72
C GLN A 112 6.53 -0.67 -14.56
N ASP A 113 5.95 -0.35 -15.71
CA ASP A 113 6.49 0.62 -16.68
C ASP A 113 6.75 2.02 -16.09
N THR A 114 6.01 2.40 -15.06
CA THR A 114 6.15 3.69 -14.36
C THR A 114 7.32 3.76 -13.39
N ARG A 115 8.11 2.68 -13.23
CA ARG A 115 9.23 2.60 -12.28
C ARG A 115 10.20 3.78 -12.39
N MET A 116 10.60 4.15 -13.59
CA MET A 116 11.56 5.24 -13.79
C MET A 116 11.00 6.60 -13.35
N PHE A 117 9.71 6.85 -13.58
CA PHE A 117 9.03 8.03 -13.06
C PHE A 117 9.03 8.03 -11.52
N VAL A 118 8.67 6.92 -10.89
CA VAL A 118 8.67 6.79 -9.42
C VAL A 118 10.05 7.06 -8.84
N LEU A 119 11.11 6.49 -9.44
CA LEU A 119 12.49 6.70 -9.00
C LEU A 119 12.95 8.16 -9.19
N SER A 120 12.55 8.83 -10.28
CA SER A 120 12.87 10.25 -10.47
C SER A 120 12.19 11.14 -9.42
N GLU A 121 10.92 10.89 -9.10
CA GLU A 121 10.20 11.64 -8.06
C GLU A 121 10.85 11.48 -6.67
N ILE A 122 11.29 10.26 -6.34
CA ILE A 122 12.02 9.99 -5.10
C ILE A 122 13.36 10.74 -5.09
N HIS A 123 14.13 10.66 -6.18
CA HIS A 123 15.43 11.31 -6.27
C HIS A 123 15.32 12.84 -6.15
N GLU A 124 14.38 13.45 -6.87
CA GLU A 124 14.12 14.88 -6.78
C GLU A 124 13.72 15.29 -5.35
N TRP A 125 12.81 14.55 -4.74
CA TRP A 125 12.38 14.84 -3.37
C TRP A 125 13.54 14.73 -2.35
N LEU A 126 14.42 13.73 -2.48
CA LEU A 126 15.59 13.57 -1.61
C LEU A 126 16.53 14.78 -1.75
N ARG A 127 16.80 15.24 -2.98
CA ARG A 127 17.63 16.41 -3.25
C ARG A 127 16.99 17.68 -2.68
N ASP A 128 15.70 17.91 -2.90
CA ASP A 128 15.00 19.11 -2.45
C ASP A 128 14.93 19.23 -0.92
N ASN A 129 15.05 18.10 -0.22
CA ASN A 129 15.12 18.04 1.25
C ASN A 129 16.55 17.94 1.79
N ASN A 130 17.59 18.11 0.95
CA ASN A 130 19.01 18.01 1.32
C ASN A 130 19.39 16.66 1.97
N LEU A 131 18.82 15.58 1.48
CA LEU A 131 19.09 14.22 1.97
C LEU A 131 20.13 13.48 1.11
N ILE A 132 20.42 14.01 -0.09
CA ILE A 132 21.50 13.59 -1.01
C ILE A 132 22.10 14.81 -1.71
#